data_909f3ba596556dbd1c551adfe4ebe1ae
#
_entry.id   909f3ba596556dbd1c551adfe4ebe1ae
#
_cell.length_a   1.000
_cell.length_b   1.000
_cell.length_c   1.000
_cell.angle_alpha   90.00
_cell.angle_beta   90.00
_cell.angle_gamma   90.00
#
_symmetry.space_group_name_H-M   'P 1'
#
loop_
_entity.id
_entity.type
_entity.pdbx_description
1 polymer ?
#
loop_
_entity_poly.entity_id
_entity_poly.type
_entity_poly.pdbx_seq_one_letter_code
_entity_poly.pdbx_strand_id
1 'polypeptide(L)'
;MSRARIKRAEKSDQATVHGLGNDAVNGAEFLLSIVEAHHTRKNGNVIKMESGLKAQQELSKIEEQITRLEALEGQNAETIRQVQQLHDRVNDLRREVSSHLNAWERTELARHPQRPYTLDYIERIFTDWSEIHGDRGFRDDPAIVCGMARFHGEEVVIVGQQKARDAKQRVYRNFGMPHPEGYRKALRVMKIAEKFKRPIFTFVDTDGAYPGLHAEERGQGEAIARNLLEMARLAVPIVTTVIGVGGSGGALAIAVADRVLMLENSVYSVISPEGCASIMWRDATKKDLAAEAMKITANDLNELGCIDGIIPEPAGGAHTDHAAAAEMLDTALQEHLAAVKKLPVAELLDTRYKKFRNMAQFFQVEA
;
A
#
# COMPACT_ATOMS: atom_id res chain seq x y z
N MET A 1 31.68 16.13 52.46
CA MET A 1 31.57 15.33 51.25
C MET A 1 32.28 16.06 50.11
N SER A 2 33.27 15.42 49.54
CA SER A 2 34.45 15.95 48.87
C SER A 2 34.19 16.53 47.46
N ARG A 3 34.86 17.66 47.16
CA ARG A 3 34.93 18.33 45.84
C ARG A 3 35.33 17.42 44.64
N ALA A 4 35.76 16.20 44.93
CA ALA A 4 36.15 15.21 43.91
C ALA A 4 34.95 14.51 43.22
N ARG A 5 33.73 14.54 43.77
CA ARG A 5 32.54 13.95 43.15
C ARG A 5 31.85 14.86 42.14
N ILE A 6 32.04 16.17 42.26
CA ILE A 6 31.44 17.15 41.33
C ILE A 6 32.20 17.18 39.99
N LYS A 7 33.53 17.06 40.00
CA LYS A 7 34.34 17.02 38.78
C LYS A 7 34.18 15.74 37.92
N ARG A 8 33.60 14.66 38.47
CA ARG A 8 33.35 13.42 37.71
C ARG A 8 32.00 13.41 37.00
N ALA A 9 31.05 14.21 37.47
CA ALA A 9 29.77 14.41 36.80
C ALA A 9 29.89 15.33 35.56
N GLU A 10 30.70 16.41 35.67
CA GLU A 10 30.91 17.34 34.57
C GLU A 10 31.70 16.74 33.38
N LYS A 11 32.53 15.71 33.59
CA LYS A 11 33.23 15.00 32.51
C LYS A 11 32.38 13.95 31.77
N SER A 12 31.31 13.46 32.40
CA SER A 12 30.38 12.50 31.77
C SER A 12 29.41 13.18 30.83
N ASP A 13 28.98 14.41 31.12
CA ASP A 13 28.04 15.16 30.27
C ASP A 13 28.68 15.75 29.01
N GLN A 14 29.99 16.07 29.04
CA GLN A 14 30.70 16.56 27.86
C GLN A 14 30.98 15.46 26.82
N ALA A 15 31.08 14.19 27.20
CA ALA A 15 31.27 13.08 26.27
C ALA A 15 29.95 12.70 25.54
N THR A 16 28.80 12.94 26.16
CA THR A 16 27.48 12.62 25.57
C THR A 16 27.02 13.68 24.58
N VAL A 17 27.48 14.93 24.69
CA VAL A 17 27.11 16.04 23.81
C VAL A 17 27.92 16.02 22.48
N HIS A 18 29.13 15.45 22.48
CA HIS A 18 29.92 15.32 21.23
C HIS A 18 29.48 14.19 20.32
N GLY A 19 28.80 13.16 20.83
CA GLY A 19 28.25 12.07 20.00
C GLY A 19 27.01 12.45 19.22
N LEU A 20 26.19 13.35 19.72
CA LEU A 20 24.95 13.81 19.04
C LEU A 20 25.19 14.84 17.95
N GLY A 21 26.35 15.50 17.93
CA GLY A 21 26.71 16.52 16.93
C GLY A 21 27.08 15.92 15.57
N ASN A 22 27.74 14.78 15.54
CA ASN A 22 28.21 14.17 14.29
C ASN A 22 27.09 13.42 13.55
N ASP A 23 26.13 12.82 14.24
CA ASP A 23 25.00 12.13 13.59
C ASP A 23 24.02 13.11 12.95
N ALA A 24 23.88 14.31 13.51
CA ALA A 24 23.08 15.38 12.92
C ALA A 24 23.74 16.01 11.67
N VAL A 25 25.07 16.08 11.62
CA VAL A 25 25.82 16.58 10.46
C VAL A 25 25.76 15.56 9.33
N ASN A 26 25.90 14.27 9.59
CA ASN A 26 25.78 13.21 8.58
C ASN A 26 24.35 13.13 7.98
N GLY A 27 23.32 13.37 8.78
CA GLY A 27 21.94 13.46 8.30
C GLY A 27 21.70 14.67 7.39
N ALA A 28 22.31 15.82 7.69
CA ALA A 28 22.21 17.02 6.87
C ALA A 28 22.98 16.90 5.54
N GLU A 29 24.16 16.29 5.53
CA GLU A 29 24.95 16.02 4.32
C GLU A 29 24.27 14.99 3.41
N PHE A 30 23.65 13.95 4.00
CA PHE A 30 22.83 12.99 3.25
C PHE A 30 21.63 13.67 2.59
N LEU A 31 20.94 14.57 3.29
CA LEU A 31 19.83 15.35 2.73
C LEU A 31 20.30 16.35 1.66
N LEU A 32 21.46 16.95 1.81
CA LEU A 32 22.09 17.81 0.79
C LEU A 32 22.45 17.01 -0.47
N SER A 33 22.98 15.79 -0.33
CA SER A 33 23.27 14.91 -1.48
C SER A 33 22.00 14.51 -2.25
N ILE A 34 20.87 14.31 -1.56
CA ILE A 34 19.57 14.08 -2.19
C ILE A 34 19.08 15.32 -2.94
N VAL A 35 19.25 16.51 -2.37
CA VAL A 35 18.87 17.78 -3.01
C VAL A 35 19.76 18.10 -4.22
N GLU A 36 21.04 17.81 -4.16
CA GLU A 36 21.98 17.99 -5.28
C GLU A 36 21.74 16.98 -6.42
N ALA A 37 21.44 15.71 -6.08
CA ALA A 37 21.02 14.71 -7.06
C ALA A 37 19.72 15.11 -7.78
N HIS A 38 18.86 15.86 -7.09
CA HIS A 38 17.61 16.39 -7.65
C HIS A 38 17.86 17.54 -8.65
N HIS A 39 18.89 18.38 -8.43
CA HIS A 39 19.27 19.47 -9.35
C HIS A 39 19.83 18.96 -10.68
N THR A 40 20.58 17.87 -10.70
CA THR A 40 21.13 17.26 -11.92
C THR A 40 20.08 16.51 -12.74
N ARG A 41 18.98 16.03 -12.13
CA ARG A 41 17.84 15.39 -12.81
C ARG A 41 16.85 16.39 -13.45
N LYS A 42 16.91 17.68 -13.13
CA LYS A 42 15.92 18.68 -13.60
C LYS A 42 15.77 18.74 -15.12
N ASN A 43 16.84 18.61 -15.89
CA ASN A 43 16.75 18.71 -17.36
C ASN A 43 16.08 17.48 -18.01
N GLY A 44 16.20 16.30 -17.43
CA GLY A 44 15.51 15.10 -17.91
C GLY A 44 14.01 15.07 -17.51
N ASN A 45 13.68 15.63 -16.35
CA ASN A 45 12.30 15.68 -15.83
C ASN A 45 11.44 16.74 -16.55
N VAL A 46 12.01 17.86 -16.98
CA VAL A 46 11.27 18.91 -17.72
C VAL A 46 10.76 18.36 -19.05
N ILE A 47 11.57 17.63 -19.80
CA ILE A 47 11.16 17.02 -21.09
C ILE A 47 10.08 15.93 -20.86
N LYS A 48 10.21 15.14 -19.78
CA LYS A 48 9.21 14.12 -19.42
C LYS A 48 7.89 14.72 -18.94
N MET A 49 7.91 15.80 -18.17
CA MET A 49 6.70 16.53 -17.76
C MET A 49 5.96 17.15 -18.95
N GLU A 50 6.69 17.70 -19.93
CA GLU A 50 6.08 18.27 -21.14
C GLU A 50 5.43 17.20 -22.03
N SER A 51 6.02 16.01 -22.14
CA SER A 51 5.40 14.88 -22.88
C SER A 51 4.17 14.34 -22.16
N GLY A 52 4.20 14.20 -20.85
CA GLY A 52 3.06 13.77 -20.02
C GLY A 52 1.89 14.75 -20.10
N LEU A 53 2.16 16.07 -20.05
CA LEU A 53 1.12 17.09 -20.16
C LEU A 53 0.46 17.10 -21.55
N LYS A 54 1.26 16.91 -22.62
CA LYS A 54 0.74 16.79 -23.99
C LYS A 54 -0.14 15.55 -24.15
N ALA A 55 0.31 14.40 -23.63
CA ALA A 55 -0.45 13.17 -23.67
C ALA A 55 -1.78 13.28 -22.90
N GLN A 56 -1.79 13.95 -21.74
CA GLN A 56 -3.02 14.24 -20.98
C GLN A 56 -4.00 15.14 -21.77
N GLN A 57 -3.49 16.18 -22.45
CA GLN A 57 -4.34 17.06 -23.26
C GLN A 57 -4.91 16.33 -24.50
N GLU A 58 -4.13 15.45 -25.12
CA GLU A 58 -4.58 14.61 -26.23
C GLU A 58 -5.66 13.62 -25.77
N LEU A 59 -5.44 12.98 -24.61
CA LEU A 59 -6.37 12.05 -23.98
C LEU A 59 -7.73 12.69 -23.75
N SER A 60 -7.80 13.87 -23.15
CA SER A 60 -9.05 14.59 -22.91
C SER A 60 -9.81 14.90 -24.19
N LYS A 61 -9.11 15.28 -25.27
CA LYS A 61 -9.74 15.55 -26.57
C LYS A 61 -10.32 14.29 -27.22
N ILE A 62 -9.63 13.16 -27.10
CA ILE A 62 -10.08 11.90 -27.70
C ILE A 62 -11.29 11.36 -26.90
N GLU A 63 -11.29 11.47 -25.57
CA GLU A 63 -12.43 11.08 -24.73
C GLU A 63 -13.70 11.89 -25.05
N GLU A 64 -13.56 13.22 -25.31
CA GLU A 64 -14.66 14.03 -25.82
C GLU A 64 -15.16 13.58 -27.21
N GLN A 65 -14.23 13.17 -28.10
CA GLN A 65 -14.62 12.66 -29.43
C GLN A 65 -15.38 11.34 -29.33
N ILE A 66 -14.95 10.42 -28.48
CA ILE A 66 -15.62 9.15 -28.21
C ILE A 66 -17.05 9.44 -27.73
N THR A 67 -17.20 10.28 -26.70
CA THR A 67 -18.50 10.64 -26.13
C THR A 67 -19.46 11.22 -27.20
N ARG A 68 -18.93 12.05 -28.12
CA ARG A 68 -19.73 12.61 -29.21
C ARG A 68 -20.15 11.55 -30.23
N LEU A 69 -19.25 10.63 -30.58
CA LEU A 69 -19.54 9.56 -31.55
C LEU A 69 -20.53 8.54 -30.97
N GLU A 70 -20.41 8.21 -29.70
CA GLU A 70 -21.33 7.29 -29.01
C GLU A 70 -22.74 7.88 -28.85
N ALA A 71 -22.86 9.20 -28.72
CA ALA A 71 -24.14 9.90 -28.61
C ALA A 71 -24.90 10.02 -29.95
N LEU A 72 -24.31 9.66 -31.09
CA LEU A 72 -24.97 9.69 -32.38
C LEU A 72 -25.95 8.51 -32.51
N GLU A 73 -27.23 8.80 -32.70
CA GLU A 73 -28.25 7.79 -32.99
C GLU A 73 -27.96 7.13 -34.38
N GLY A 74 -27.95 5.80 -34.43
CA GLY A 74 -27.74 5.04 -35.68
C GLY A 74 -26.28 4.74 -36.00
N GLN A 75 -25.54 4.16 -35.05
CA GLN A 75 -24.16 3.72 -35.24
C GLN A 75 -24.04 2.75 -36.42
N ASN A 76 -23.37 3.17 -37.48
CA ASN A 76 -23.01 2.28 -38.59
C ASN A 76 -21.68 1.56 -38.28
N ALA A 77 -21.34 0.54 -39.07
CA ALA A 77 -20.13 -0.26 -38.88
C ALA A 77 -18.84 0.58 -38.92
N GLU A 78 -18.85 1.70 -39.64
CA GLU A 78 -17.73 2.63 -39.74
C GLU A 78 -17.54 3.41 -38.43
N THR A 79 -18.63 3.94 -37.86
CA THR A 79 -18.61 4.64 -36.57
C THR A 79 -18.13 3.74 -35.46
N ILE A 80 -18.56 2.47 -35.41
CA ILE A 80 -18.12 1.48 -34.42
C ILE A 80 -16.60 1.24 -34.53
N ARG A 81 -16.07 1.10 -35.77
CA ARG A 81 -14.62 0.95 -35.98
C ARG A 81 -13.83 2.19 -35.54
N GLN A 82 -14.33 3.39 -35.82
CA GLN A 82 -13.69 4.63 -35.40
C GLN A 82 -13.65 4.75 -33.89
N VAL A 83 -14.74 4.44 -33.19
CA VAL A 83 -14.79 4.41 -31.71
C VAL A 83 -13.78 3.41 -31.16
N GLN A 84 -13.69 2.21 -31.75
CA GLN A 84 -12.70 1.21 -31.29
C GLN A 84 -11.26 1.71 -31.46
N GLN A 85 -10.92 2.30 -32.59
CA GLN A 85 -9.58 2.88 -32.82
C GLN A 85 -9.24 4.00 -31.84
N LEU A 86 -10.24 4.84 -31.50
CA LEU A 86 -10.06 5.87 -30.50
C LEU A 86 -9.85 5.29 -29.10
N HIS A 87 -10.57 4.23 -28.71
CA HIS A 87 -10.34 3.51 -27.46
C HIS A 87 -8.93 2.90 -27.40
N ASP A 88 -8.45 2.30 -28.48
CA ASP A 88 -7.09 1.76 -28.54
C ASP A 88 -6.06 2.88 -28.35
N ARG A 89 -6.26 4.03 -29.00
CA ARG A 89 -5.39 5.22 -28.85
C ARG A 89 -5.43 5.79 -27.44
N VAL A 90 -6.61 5.84 -26.81
CA VAL A 90 -6.76 6.24 -25.38
C VAL A 90 -5.92 5.32 -24.49
N ASN A 91 -6.00 4.01 -24.70
CA ASN A 91 -5.24 3.04 -23.92
C ASN A 91 -3.72 3.21 -24.10
N ASP A 92 -3.25 3.48 -25.31
CA ASP A 92 -1.83 3.74 -25.56
C ASP A 92 -1.34 5.02 -24.87
N LEU A 93 -2.11 6.11 -24.98
CA LEU A 93 -1.80 7.36 -24.29
C LEU A 93 -1.83 7.22 -22.77
N ARG A 94 -2.79 6.48 -22.22
CA ARG A 94 -2.85 6.18 -20.78
C ARG A 94 -1.63 5.40 -20.31
N ARG A 95 -1.14 4.44 -21.13
CA ARG A 95 0.12 3.71 -20.82
C ARG A 95 1.31 4.66 -20.84
N GLU A 96 1.40 5.54 -21.84
CA GLU A 96 2.46 6.53 -21.93
C GLU A 96 2.47 7.46 -20.70
N VAL A 97 1.31 8.02 -20.33
CA VAL A 97 1.16 8.85 -19.13
C VAL A 97 1.57 8.06 -17.88
N SER A 98 1.06 6.83 -17.72
CA SER A 98 1.35 5.99 -16.54
C SER A 98 2.82 5.65 -16.39
N SER A 99 3.58 5.53 -17.49
CA SER A 99 5.01 5.25 -17.47
C SER A 99 5.86 6.42 -16.93
N HIS A 100 5.29 7.63 -16.90
CA HIS A 100 5.97 8.86 -16.50
C HIS A 100 5.53 9.42 -15.14
N LEU A 101 4.57 8.75 -14.47
CA LEU A 101 4.07 9.19 -13.17
C LEU A 101 5.18 9.21 -12.10
N ASN A 102 5.29 10.34 -11.41
CA ASN A 102 6.15 10.48 -10.24
C ASN A 102 5.53 9.84 -8.98
N ALA A 103 6.28 9.80 -7.87
CA ALA A 103 5.82 9.16 -6.64
C ALA A 103 4.58 9.84 -6.02
N TRP A 104 4.45 11.16 -6.16
CA TRP A 104 3.27 11.88 -5.70
C TRP A 104 2.04 11.57 -6.56
N GLU A 105 2.15 11.62 -7.87
CA GLU A 105 1.07 11.27 -8.81
C GLU A 105 0.58 9.84 -8.61
N ARG A 106 1.48 8.87 -8.35
CA ARG A 106 1.09 7.51 -7.96
C ARG A 106 0.35 7.49 -6.61
N THR A 107 0.75 8.34 -5.66
CA THR A 107 0.04 8.48 -4.38
C THR A 107 -1.39 9.00 -4.59
N GLU A 108 -1.59 9.95 -5.50
CA GLU A 108 -2.93 10.46 -5.85
C GLU A 108 -3.77 9.36 -6.53
N LEU A 109 -3.18 8.57 -7.43
CA LEU A 109 -3.87 7.41 -8.02
C LEU A 109 -4.21 6.33 -6.99
N ALA A 110 -3.33 6.04 -6.03
CA ALA A 110 -3.61 5.12 -4.93
C ALA A 110 -4.83 5.55 -4.10
N ARG A 111 -5.06 6.85 -4.00
CA ARG A 111 -6.17 7.47 -3.26
C ARG A 111 -7.41 7.75 -4.13
N HIS A 112 -7.37 7.41 -5.40
CA HIS A 112 -8.46 7.76 -6.32
C HIS A 112 -9.79 7.20 -5.84
N PRO A 113 -10.88 8.01 -5.72
CA PRO A 113 -12.14 7.60 -5.09
C PRO A 113 -12.89 6.51 -5.85
N GLN A 114 -12.61 6.33 -7.14
CA GLN A 114 -13.18 5.25 -7.96
C GLN A 114 -12.29 4.00 -8.01
N ARG A 115 -11.16 3.98 -7.29
CA ARG A 115 -10.33 2.78 -7.21
C ARG A 115 -11.11 1.62 -6.57
N PRO A 116 -10.97 0.37 -7.08
CA PRO A 116 -11.61 -0.78 -6.47
C PRO A 116 -11.13 -0.98 -5.03
N TYR A 117 -12.07 -1.21 -4.11
CA TYR A 117 -11.81 -1.55 -2.72
C TYR A 117 -11.91 -3.06 -2.51
N THR A 118 -11.65 -3.53 -1.29
CA THR A 118 -11.65 -4.96 -0.96
C THR A 118 -12.93 -5.67 -1.39
N LEU A 119 -14.11 -5.12 -1.11
CA LEU A 119 -15.39 -5.76 -1.50
C LEU A 119 -15.59 -5.80 -3.02
N ASP A 120 -15.09 -4.80 -3.76
CA ASP A 120 -15.16 -4.81 -5.23
C ASP A 120 -14.35 -5.97 -5.83
N TYR A 121 -13.20 -6.29 -5.23
CA TYR A 121 -12.38 -7.45 -5.63
C TYR A 121 -12.99 -8.77 -5.17
N ILE A 122 -13.55 -8.82 -3.93
CA ILE A 122 -14.21 -10.02 -3.43
C ILE A 122 -15.35 -10.43 -4.36
N GLU A 123 -16.20 -9.50 -4.76
CA GLU A 123 -17.34 -9.75 -5.64
C GLU A 123 -16.94 -10.29 -7.02
N ARG A 124 -15.76 -9.92 -7.53
CA ARG A 124 -15.29 -10.28 -8.88
C ARG A 124 -14.45 -11.54 -8.94
N ILE A 125 -13.68 -11.79 -7.88
CA ILE A 125 -12.65 -12.85 -7.87
C ILE A 125 -13.11 -14.09 -7.11
N PHE A 126 -13.93 -13.92 -6.08
CA PHE A 126 -14.27 -14.99 -5.16
C PHE A 126 -15.75 -15.38 -5.24
N THR A 127 -16.04 -16.64 -4.86
CA THR A 127 -17.42 -17.14 -4.72
C THR A 127 -17.73 -17.51 -3.28
N ASP A 128 -19.00 -17.72 -2.97
CA ASP A 128 -19.48 -18.18 -1.65
C ASP A 128 -18.99 -17.28 -0.49
N TRP A 129 -18.88 -15.98 -0.71
CA TRP A 129 -18.47 -15.04 0.32
C TRP A 129 -19.41 -15.01 1.50
N SER A 130 -18.87 -15.22 2.69
CA SER A 130 -19.59 -15.14 3.97
C SER A 130 -18.81 -14.30 4.96
N GLU A 131 -19.29 -13.09 5.22
CA GLU A 131 -18.62 -12.15 6.13
C GLU A 131 -18.79 -12.57 7.59
N ILE A 132 -17.70 -12.40 8.37
CA ILE A 132 -17.66 -12.69 9.79
C ILE A 132 -17.48 -11.38 10.55
N HIS A 133 -18.41 -11.10 11.48
CA HIS A 133 -18.49 -9.86 12.23
C HIS A 133 -18.01 -9.98 13.68
N GLY A 134 -17.56 -8.87 14.23
CA GLY A 134 -17.24 -8.66 15.64
C GLY A 134 -15.96 -9.32 16.14
N ASP A 135 -15.32 -8.69 17.12
CA ASP A 135 -14.08 -9.14 17.73
C ASP A 135 -14.27 -10.17 18.87
N ARG A 136 -15.52 -10.43 19.27
CA ARG A 136 -15.90 -11.25 20.43
C ARG A 136 -15.45 -10.67 21.78
N GLY A 137 -15.06 -9.42 21.80
CA GLY A 137 -14.63 -8.70 23.00
C GLY A 137 -15.49 -7.46 23.25
N PHE A 138 -15.52 -6.55 22.28
CA PHE A 138 -16.19 -5.27 22.44
C PHE A 138 -17.28 -5.03 21.38
N ARG A 139 -16.93 -5.00 20.09
CA ARG A 139 -17.87 -4.75 18.99
C ARG A 139 -17.33 -5.17 17.63
N ASP A 140 -18.08 -4.88 16.58
CA ASP A 140 -17.61 -4.96 15.20
C ASP A 140 -16.94 -3.65 14.76
N ASP A 141 -16.05 -3.74 13.75
CA ASP A 141 -15.48 -2.60 13.04
C ASP A 141 -15.62 -2.79 11.53
N PRO A 142 -16.44 -1.97 10.87
CA PRO A 142 -16.68 -2.08 9.43
C PRO A 142 -15.54 -1.58 8.56
N ALA A 143 -14.47 -0.98 9.12
CA ALA A 143 -13.26 -0.62 8.38
C ALA A 143 -12.40 -1.84 8.01
N ILE A 144 -12.62 -3.00 8.65
CA ILE A 144 -12.09 -4.30 8.21
C ILE A 144 -13.26 -5.21 7.85
N VAL A 145 -13.25 -5.76 6.65
CA VAL A 145 -14.10 -6.87 6.23
C VAL A 145 -13.28 -8.15 6.26
N CYS A 146 -13.84 -9.21 6.80
CA CYS A 146 -13.18 -10.50 6.81
C CYS A 146 -14.20 -11.64 6.82
N GLY A 147 -13.85 -12.78 6.23
CA GLY A 147 -14.78 -13.91 6.11
C GLY A 147 -14.19 -15.07 5.35
N MET A 148 -15.07 -16.00 5.03
CA MET A 148 -14.77 -17.18 4.24
C MET A 148 -15.26 -16.99 2.81
N ALA A 149 -14.54 -17.59 1.86
CA ALA A 149 -14.91 -17.59 0.45
C ALA A 149 -14.33 -18.83 -0.25
N ARG A 150 -14.64 -18.96 -1.53
CA ARG A 150 -13.91 -19.87 -2.43
C ARG A 150 -13.14 -19.10 -3.46
N PHE A 151 -11.90 -19.54 -3.69
CA PHE A 151 -11.01 -19.06 -4.72
C PHE A 151 -10.68 -20.22 -5.67
N HIS A 152 -11.19 -20.17 -6.89
CA HIS A 152 -11.08 -21.28 -7.86
C HIS A 152 -11.47 -22.65 -7.28
N GLY A 153 -12.57 -22.67 -6.52
CA GLY A 153 -13.10 -23.89 -5.87
C GLY A 153 -12.43 -24.27 -4.55
N GLU A 154 -11.33 -23.63 -4.17
CA GLU A 154 -10.65 -23.84 -2.88
C GLU A 154 -11.24 -22.92 -1.80
N GLU A 155 -11.45 -23.46 -0.62
CA GLU A 155 -11.89 -22.68 0.54
C GLU A 155 -10.73 -21.84 1.09
N VAL A 156 -10.96 -20.54 1.20
CA VAL A 156 -9.98 -19.55 1.65
C VAL A 156 -10.59 -18.62 2.68
N VAL A 157 -9.72 -17.88 3.36
CA VAL A 157 -10.12 -16.79 4.24
C VAL A 157 -9.61 -15.46 3.67
N ILE A 158 -10.46 -14.45 3.73
CA ILE A 158 -10.13 -13.10 3.28
C ILE A 158 -10.20 -12.15 4.46
N VAL A 159 -9.23 -11.24 4.53
CA VAL A 159 -9.21 -10.11 5.46
C VAL A 159 -8.81 -8.88 4.67
N GLY A 160 -9.59 -7.80 4.72
CA GLY A 160 -9.22 -6.60 3.97
C GLY A 160 -9.72 -5.32 4.62
N GLN A 161 -8.99 -4.26 4.40
CA GLN A 161 -9.43 -2.92 4.78
C GLN A 161 -10.41 -2.39 3.75
N GLN A 162 -11.46 -1.73 4.21
CA GLN A 162 -12.55 -1.28 3.36
C GLN A 162 -12.77 0.21 3.52
N LYS A 163 -12.56 0.95 2.45
CA LYS A 163 -12.96 2.34 2.27
C LYS A 163 -14.36 2.44 1.68
N ALA A 164 -14.82 3.65 1.40
CA ALA A 164 -16.12 3.87 0.77
C ALA A 164 -16.11 5.13 -0.10
N ARG A 165 -17.06 5.20 -1.07
CA ARG A 165 -17.16 6.29 -2.04
C ARG A 165 -18.06 7.42 -1.54
N ASP A 166 -19.21 7.09 -0.98
CA ASP A 166 -20.14 8.09 -0.46
C ASP A 166 -19.86 8.51 0.99
N ALA A 167 -20.26 9.73 1.36
CA ALA A 167 -19.93 10.33 2.65
C ALA A 167 -20.47 9.54 3.85
N LYS A 168 -21.69 8.97 3.77
CA LYS A 168 -22.31 8.18 4.85
C LYS A 168 -21.53 6.89 5.09
N GLN A 169 -21.19 6.18 4.01
CA GLN A 169 -20.41 4.95 4.08
C GLN A 169 -18.97 5.22 4.53
N ARG A 170 -18.37 6.36 4.14
CA ARG A 170 -17.04 6.75 4.62
C ARG A 170 -17.01 6.91 6.13
N VAL A 171 -18.01 7.60 6.71
CA VAL A 171 -18.15 7.72 8.17
C VAL A 171 -18.38 6.35 8.82
N TYR A 172 -19.28 5.52 8.27
CA TYR A 172 -19.56 4.18 8.77
C TYR A 172 -18.31 3.30 8.80
N ARG A 173 -17.43 3.41 7.79
CA ARG A 173 -16.18 2.64 7.69
C ARG A 173 -14.97 3.37 8.30
N ASN A 174 -15.19 4.33 9.18
CA ASN A 174 -14.14 5.10 9.87
C ASN A 174 -13.09 5.66 8.88
N PHE A 175 -13.52 6.08 7.67
CA PHE A 175 -12.65 6.53 6.58
C PHE A 175 -11.60 5.48 6.14
N GLY A 176 -11.87 4.21 6.35
CA GLY A 176 -10.93 3.12 6.07
C GLY A 176 -9.83 2.95 7.13
N MET A 177 -9.96 3.62 8.28
CA MET A 177 -9.02 3.53 9.40
C MET A 177 -9.58 2.61 10.51
N PRO A 178 -9.03 1.40 10.69
CA PRO A 178 -9.58 0.45 11.65
C PRO A 178 -9.33 0.86 13.11
N HIS A 179 -10.34 0.60 13.94
CA HIS A 179 -10.23 0.56 15.39
C HIS A 179 -9.60 -0.76 15.89
N PRO A 180 -9.24 -0.87 17.18
CA PRO A 180 -8.64 -2.10 17.75
C PRO A 180 -9.48 -3.35 17.51
N GLU A 181 -10.81 -3.22 17.59
CA GLU A 181 -11.74 -4.33 17.37
C GLU A 181 -11.71 -4.86 15.94
N GLY A 182 -11.39 -4.04 14.94
CA GLY A 182 -11.16 -4.49 13.57
C GLY A 182 -9.95 -5.41 13.46
N TYR A 183 -8.83 -5.04 14.07
CA TYR A 183 -7.63 -5.87 14.11
C TYR A 183 -7.83 -7.16 14.91
N ARG A 184 -8.53 -7.10 16.05
CA ARG A 184 -8.88 -8.31 16.83
C ARG A 184 -9.82 -9.24 16.06
N LYS A 185 -10.81 -8.69 15.34
CA LYS A 185 -11.67 -9.44 14.42
C LYS A 185 -10.85 -10.14 13.34
N ALA A 186 -9.95 -9.41 12.68
CA ALA A 186 -9.04 -9.95 11.67
C ALA A 186 -8.23 -11.13 12.21
N LEU A 187 -7.57 -10.97 13.36
CA LEU A 187 -6.80 -12.04 13.97
C LEU A 187 -7.66 -13.25 14.30
N ARG A 188 -8.86 -13.04 14.85
CA ARG A 188 -9.80 -14.13 15.16
C ARG A 188 -10.13 -14.95 13.91
N VAL A 189 -10.37 -14.28 12.78
CA VAL A 189 -10.69 -14.94 11.52
C VAL A 189 -9.48 -15.64 10.92
N MET A 190 -8.27 -15.06 11.01
CA MET A 190 -7.02 -15.71 10.63
C MET A 190 -6.72 -16.96 11.47
N LYS A 191 -7.05 -16.96 12.78
CA LYS A 191 -6.95 -18.16 13.63
C LYS A 191 -7.95 -19.24 13.25
N ILE A 192 -9.11 -18.88 12.75
CA ILE A 192 -10.06 -19.85 12.16
C ILE A 192 -9.45 -20.46 10.89
N ALA A 193 -8.84 -19.65 10.01
CA ALA A 193 -8.15 -20.14 8.84
C ALA A 193 -7.06 -21.16 9.19
N GLU A 194 -6.21 -20.86 10.18
CA GLU A 194 -5.19 -21.78 10.69
C GLU A 194 -5.79 -23.11 11.16
N LYS A 195 -6.84 -23.03 12.00
CA LYS A 195 -7.52 -24.22 12.54
C LYS A 195 -8.05 -25.15 11.44
N PHE A 196 -8.58 -24.58 10.37
CA PHE A 196 -9.15 -25.33 9.26
C PHE A 196 -8.17 -25.49 8.08
N LYS A 197 -6.92 -25.10 8.25
CA LYS A 197 -5.84 -25.18 7.23
C LYS A 197 -6.23 -24.51 5.91
N ARG A 198 -6.84 -23.31 5.99
CA ARG A 198 -7.26 -22.52 4.83
C ARG A 198 -6.21 -21.44 4.53
N PRO A 199 -5.83 -21.23 3.27
CA PRO A 199 -5.02 -20.09 2.88
C PRO A 199 -5.71 -18.76 3.23
N ILE A 200 -4.90 -17.72 3.47
CA ILE A 200 -5.37 -16.39 3.80
C ILE A 200 -4.95 -15.42 2.71
N PHE A 201 -5.90 -14.63 2.19
CA PHE A 201 -5.63 -13.45 1.42
C PHE A 201 -5.88 -12.21 2.26
N THR A 202 -4.95 -11.26 2.24
CA THR A 202 -5.17 -9.96 2.88
C THR A 202 -5.06 -8.83 1.87
N PHE A 203 -6.00 -7.87 1.95
CA PHE A 203 -6.05 -6.69 1.08
C PHE A 203 -5.86 -5.43 1.91
N VAL A 204 -4.80 -4.69 1.61
CA VAL A 204 -4.38 -3.50 2.35
C VAL A 204 -4.81 -2.23 1.60
N ASP A 205 -5.67 -1.44 2.24
CA ASP A 205 -6.05 -0.09 1.77
C ASP A 205 -6.53 0.78 2.93
N THR A 206 -5.58 1.40 3.61
CA THR A 206 -5.84 2.31 4.73
C THR A 206 -4.81 3.44 4.78
N ASP A 207 -5.24 4.62 5.21
CA ASP A 207 -4.33 5.71 5.51
C ASP A 207 -3.60 5.51 6.85
N GLY A 208 -4.05 4.57 7.68
CA GLY A 208 -3.47 4.19 8.97
C GLY A 208 -4.49 3.58 9.92
N ALA A 209 -4.06 3.27 11.13
CA ALA A 209 -4.97 2.91 12.22
C ALA A 209 -5.73 4.16 12.70
N TYR A 210 -6.96 4.00 13.19
CA TYR A 210 -7.74 5.13 13.71
C TYR A 210 -7.03 5.83 14.88
N PRO A 211 -6.74 7.15 14.78
CA PRO A 211 -5.86 7.84 15.73
C PRO A 211 -6.59 8.44 16.94
N GLY A 212 -7.89 8.15 17.11
CA GLY A 212 -8.71 8.77 18.16
C GLY A 212 -8.46 8.18 19.55
N LEU A 213 -8.67 9.01 20.60
CA LEU A 213 -8.51 8.64 22.00
C LEU A 213 -9.18 7.31 22.36
N HIS A 214 -10.42 7.11 21.92
CA HIS A 214 -11.15 5.88 22.20
C HIS A 214 -10.52 4.62 21.60
N ALA A 215 -9.76 4.74 20.52
CA ALA A 215 -9.01 3.62 19.97
C ALA A 215 -7.79 3.30 20.86
N GLU A 216 -7.08 4.33 21.31
CA GLU A 216 -5.95 4.18 22.24
C GLU A 216 -6.38 3.55 23.57
N GLU A 217 -7.48 4.03 24.18
CA GLU A 217 -8.07 3.47 25.41
C GLU A 217 -8.43 1.99 25.30
N ARG A 218 -8.78 1.51 24.08
CA ARG A 218 -9.10 0.11 23.82
C ARG A 218 -7.93 -0.70 23.26
N GLY A 219 -6.70 -0.17 23.32
CA GLY A 219 -5.48 -0.89 23.00
C GLY A 219 -5.17 -0.98 21.51
N GLN A 220 -5.20 0.15 20.78
CA GLN A 220 -4.86 0.21 19.36
C GLN A 220 -3.47 -0.38 19.07
N GLY A 221 -2.45 0.08 19.79
CA GLY A 221 -1.08 -0.42 19.63
C GLY A 221 -0.92 -1.90 19.97
N GLU A 222 -1.61 -2.37 21.02
CA GLU A 222 -1.60 -3.80 21.40
C GLU A 222 -2.24 -4.67 20.33
N ALA A 223 -3.40 -4.27 19.79
CA ALA A 223 -4.10 -5.03 18.77
C ALA A 223 -3.26 -5.17 17.48
N ILE A 224 -2.57 -4.10 17.08
CA ILE A 224 -1.63 -4.11 15.94
C ILE A 224 -0.44 -5.03 16.24
N ALA A 225 0.25 -4.82 17.37
CA ALA A 225 1.43 -5.61 17.74
C ALA A 225 1.11 -7.11 17.88
N ARG A 226 -0.07 -7.43 18.42
CA ARG A 226 -0.56 -8.80 18.53
C ARG A 226 -0.74 -9.44 17.16
N ASN A 227 -1.33 -8.73 16.21
CA ASN A 227 -1.48 -9.23 14.85
C ASN A 227 -0.13 -9.53 14.20
N LEU A 228 0.86 -8.64 14.32
CA LEU A 228 2.20 -8.87 13.79
C LEU A 228 2.81 -10.17 14.32
N LEU A 229 2.77 -10.35 15.66
CA LEU A 229 3.30 -11.53 16.30
C LEU A 229 2.61 -12.82 15.88
N GLU A 230 1.28 -12.78 15.84
CA GLU A 230 0.47 -13.98 15.53
C GLU A 230 0.55 -14.33 14.04
N MET A 231 0.47 -13.34 13.14
CA MET A 231 0.59 -13.58 11.69
C MET A 231 1.95 -14.21 11.32
N ALA A 232 3.02 -13.80 11.98
CA ALA A 232 4.34 -14.40 11.79
C ALA A 232 4.37 -15.92 12.09
N ARG A 233 3.42 -16.42 12.91
CA ARG A 233 3.34 -17.80 13.39
C ARG A 233 2.22 -18.63 12.76
N LEU A 234 1.31 -18.03 12.01
CA LEU A 234 0.19 -18.75 11.38
C LEU A 234 0.71 -19.86 10.45
N ALA A 235 0.33 -21.09 10.73
CA ALA A 235 0.80 -22.30 10.03
C ALA A 235 0.01 -22.57 8.72
N VAL A 236 -0.36 -21.51 8.01
CA VAL A 236 -1.06 -21.55 6.72
C VAL A 236 -0.46 -20.51 5.76
N PRO A 237 -0.58 -20.70 4.43
CA PRO A 237 -0.16 -19.71 3.45
C PRO A 237 -0.89 -18.38 3.60
N ILE A 238 -0.15 -17.27 3.53
CA ILE A 238 -0.68 -15.91 3.57
C ILE A 238 -0.15 -15.14 2.36
N VAL A 239 -1.06 -14.59 1.55
CA VAL A 239 -0.73 -13.69 0.44
C VAL A 239 -1.39 -12.34 0.72
N THR A 240 -0.57 -11.32 0.83
CA THR A 240 -1.01 -9.93 1.04
C THR A 240 -0.89 -9.13 -0.24
N THR A 241 -1.87 -8.29 -0.53
CA THR A 241 -1.79 -7.32 -1.63
C THR A 241 -2.14 -5.93 -1.13
N VAL A 242 -1.25 -4.97 -1.36
CA VAL A 242 -1.56 -3.54 -1.18
C VAL A 242 -2.32 -3.07 -2.43
N ILE A 243 -3.62 -2.81 -2.27
CA ILE A 243 -4.52 -2.48 -3.38
C ILE A 243 -4.74 -0.96 -3.58
N GLY A 244 -4.28 -0.17 -2.62
CA GLY A 244 -4.38 1.29 -2.65
C GLY A 244 -3.31 1.91 -1.76
N VAL A 245 -3.68 2.46 -0.62
CA VAL A 245 -2.75 3.06 0.35
C VAL A 245 -2.43 2.07 1.45
N GLY A 246 -1.15 1.73 1.64
CA GLY A 246 -0.67 0.96 2.77
C GLY A 246 -0.08 1.89 3.84
N GLY A 247 -0.94 2.43 4.72
CA GLY A 247 -0.53 3.43 5.71
C GLY A 247 -0.12 2.83 7.06
N SER A 248 1.14 3.04 7.44
CA SER A 248 1.68 2.87 8.79
C SER A 248 1.38 1.50 9.45
N GLY A 249 1.31 1.48 10.77
CA GLY A 249 0.94 0.29 11.57
C GLY A 249 -0.44 -0.27 11.23
N GLY A 250 -1.35 0.58 10.73
CA GLY A 250 -2.67 0.14 10.30
C GLY A 250 -2.63 -0.85 9.13
N ALA A 251 -1.78 -0.59 8.15
CA ALA A 251 -1.51 -1.49 7.05
C ALA A 251 -0.71 -2.71 7.51
N LEU A 252 0.35 -2.48 8.28
CA LEU A 252 1.26 -3.53 8.73
C LEU A 252 0.55 -4.61 9.55
N ALA A 253 -0.48 -4.24 10.33
CA ALA A 253 -1.27 -5.15 11.18
C ALA A 253 -1.96 -6.30 10.43
N ILE A 254 -2.07 -6.25 9.09
CA ILE A 254 -2.59 -7.34 8.27
C ILE A 254 -1.66 -7.69 7.10
N ALA A 255 -0.41 -7.23 7.12
CA ALA A 255 0.53 -7.35 5.99
C ALA A 255 1.72 -8.31 6.23
N VAL A 256 1.81 -8.99 7.37
CA VAL A 256 2.85 -10.00 7.61
C VAL A 256 2.47 -11.30 6.89
N ALA A 257 3.15 -11.60 5.79
CA ALA A 257 2.74 -12.66 4.86
C ALA A 257 3.93 -13.39 4.21
N ASP A 258 3.64 -14.55 3.61
CA ASP A 258 4.61 -15.30 2.80
C ASP A 258 4.91 -14.58 1.48
N ARG A 259 3.88 -13.92 0.91
CA ARG A 259 3.99 -13.04 -0.26
C ARG A 259 3.33 -11.70 0.04
N VAL A 260 4.07 -10.63 -0.20
CA VAL A 260 3.58 -9.25 -0.13
C VAL A 260 3.64 -8.66 -1.52
N LEU A 261 2.49 -8.40 -2.10
CA LEU A 261 2.32 -7.88 -3.45
C LEU A 261 1.81 -6.44 -3.38
N MET A 262 2.06 -5.68 -4.42
CA MET A 262 1.49 -4.34 -4.57
C MET A 262 0.91 -4.17 -5.97
N LEU A 263 -0.25 -3.53 -6.07
CA LEU A 263 -0.71 -3.00 -7.36
C LEU A 263 0.23 -1.89 -7.82
N GLU A 264 0.43 -1.77 -9.14
CA GLU A 264 1.42 -0.87 -9.76
C GLU A 264 1.36 0.58 -9.26
N ASN A 265 0.15 1.11 -9.07
CA ASN A 265 -0.07 2.48 -8.60
C ASN A 265 -0.55 2.52 -7.14
N SER A 266 -0.23 1.52 -6.34
CA SER A 266 -0.39 1.56 -4.89
C SER A 266 0.86 2.14 -4.21
N VAL A 267 0.72 2.58 -2.98
CA VAL A 267 1.82 3.10 -2.15
C VAL A 267 1.81 2.43 -0.78
N TYR A 268 3.01 2.22 -0.22
CA TYR A 268 3.15 1.62 1.11
C TYR A 268 4.21 2.38 1.90
N SER A 269 3.83 2.97 3.02
CA SER A 269 4.71 3.85 3.80
C SER A 269 4.32 3.95 5.28
N VAL A 270 5.27 4.41 6.10
CA VAL A 270 5.05 4.64 7.53
C VAL A 270 4.24 5.90 7.82
N ILE A 271 4.26 6.89 6.91
CA ILE A 271 3.59 8.18 7.06
C ILE A 271 3.19 8.71 5.67
N SER A 272 2.20 9.58 5.60
CA SER A 272 1.85 10.25 4.33
C SER A 272 2.94 11.23 3.87
N PRO A 273 3.09 11.46 2.56
CA PRO A 273 4.03 12.47 2.04
C PRO A 273 3.82 13.86 2.63
N GLU A 274 2.57 14.26 2.85
CA GLU A 274 2.22 15.54 3.49
C GLU A 274 2.69 15.59 4.94
N GLY A 275 2.51 14.49 5.68
CA GLY A 275 2.98 14.35 7.06
C GLY A 275 4.52 14.41 7.13
N CYS A 276 5.19 13.68 6.26
CA CYS A 276 6.66 13.72 6.14
C CYS A 276 7.16 15.13 5.81
N ALA A 277 6.55 15.80 4.82
CA ALA A 277 6.89 17.16 4.44
C ALA A 277 6.73 18.15 5.60
N SER A 278 5.64 18.02 6.36
CA SER A 278 5.40 18.86 7.53
C SER A 278 6.44 18.68 8.63
N ILE A 279 6.91 17.45 8.85
CA ILE A 279 7.95 17.16 9.85
C ILE A 279 9.32 17.64 9.38
N MET A 280 9.71 17.30 8.14
CA MET A 280 11.05 17.55 7.63
C MET A 280 11.29 19.01 7.25
N TRP A 281 10.30 19.66 6.66
CA TRP A 281 10.44 21.02 6.14
C TRP A 281 9.50 22.04 6.78
N ARG A 282 8.63 21.63 7.71
CA ARG A 282 7.57 22.47 8.28
C ARG A 282 6.66 23.08 7.21
N ASP A 283 6.51 22.37 6.08
CA ASP A 283 5.78 22.84 4.91
C ASP A 283 5.16 21.64 4.16
N ALA A 284 3.86 21.40 4.36
CA ALA A 284 3.13 20.32 3.72
C ALA A 284 3.04 20.44 2.20
N THR A 285 3.32 21.62 1.62
CA THR A 285 3.31 21.80 0.16
C THR A 285 4.47 21.08 -0.53
N LYS A 286 5.53 20.70 0.21
CA LYS A 286 6.68 19.93 -0.28
C LYS A 286 6.41 18.40 -0.35
N LYS A 287 5.16 18.00 -0.42
CA LYS A 287 4.71 16.62 -0.47
C LYS A 287 5.31 15.83 -1.65
N ASP A 288 5.51 16.48 -2.81
CA ASP A 288 6.12 15.85 -3.98
C ASP A 288 7.57 15.42 -3.70
N LEU A 289 8.36 16.30 -3.07
CA LEU A 289 9.72 16.01 -2.64
C LEU A 289 9.74 14.89 -1.58
N ALA A 290 8.79 14.94 -0.66
CA ALA A 290 8.66 13.91 0.37
C ALA A 290 8.33 12.54 -0.24
N ALA A 291 7.35 12.47 -1.15
CA ALA A 291 6.97 11.23 -1.81
C ALA A 291 8.15 10.57 -2.55
N GLU A 292 8.93 11.36 -3.26
CA GLU A 292 10.13 10.90 -3.98
C GLU A 292 11.22 10.40 -3.03
N ALA A 293 11.48 11.16 -1.95
CA ALA A 293 12.51 10.82 -0.96
C ALA A 293 12.17 9.59 -0.13
N MET A 294 10.89 9.37 0.16
CA MET A 294 10.42 8.28 1.01
C MET A 294 10.45 6.90 0.33
N LYS A 295 10.58 6.82 -0.99
CA LYS A 295 10.64 5.55 -1.73
C LYS A 295 9.44 4.64 -1.45
N ILE A 296 8.23 5.15 -1.67
CA ILE A 296 6.97 4.51 -1.26
C ILE A 296 6.21 3.79 -2.38
N THR A 297 6.68 3.90 -3.62
CA THR A 297 6.01 3.29 -4.78
C THR A 297 6.28 1.79 -4.87
N ALA A 298 5.44 1.06 -5.61
CA ALA A 298 5.64 -0.36 -5.83
C ALA A 298 7.03 -0.67 -6.43
N ASN A 299 7.50 0.15 -7.38
CA ASN A 299 8.82 -0.01 -7.98
C ASN A 299 9.95 0.20 -6.96
N ASP A 300 9.90 1.28 -6.18
CA ASP A 300 10.89 1.53 -5.14
C ASP A 300 10.98 0.37 -4.14
N LEU A 301 9.83 -0.10 -3.65
CA LEU A 301 9.77 -1.16 -2.65
C LEU A 301 10.16 -2.54 -3.19
N ASN A 302 9.94 -2.78 -4.48
CA ASN A 302 10.41 -3.98 -5.15
C ASN A 302 11.95 -3.96 -5.31
N GLU A 303 12.52 -2.82 -5.71
CA GLU A 303 13.98 -2.63 -5.78
C GLU A 303 14.65 -2.76 -4.41
N LEU A 304 14.01 -2.28 -3.35
CA LEU A 304 14.47 -2.40 -1.96
C LEU A 304 14.26 -3.81 -1.37
N GLY A 305 13.59 -4.74 -2.08
CA GLY A 305 13.28 -6.07 -1.59
C GLY A 305 12.26 -6.09 -0.44
N CYS A 306 11.44 -5.05 -0.32
CA CYS A 306 10.38 -4.96 0.69
C CYS A 306 9.10 -5.69 0.29
N ILE A 307 8.90 -5.93 -1.01
CA ILE A 307 7.77 -6.68 -1.56
C ILE A 307 8.25 -7.81 -2.47
N ASP A 308 7.38 -8.78 -2.75
CA ASP A 308 7.68 -9.96 -3.55
C ASP A 308 7.24 -9.84 -5.02
N GLY A 309 6.48 -8.81 -5.37
CA GLY A 309 6.03 -8.60 -6.74
C GLY A 309 5.09 -7.41 -6.92
N ILE A 310 5.06 -6.94 -8.16
CA ILE A 310 4.18 -5.86 -8.61
C ILE A 310 3.11 -6.47 -9.52
N ILE A 311 1.86 -6.14 -9.25
CA ILE A 311 0.73 -6.52 -10.09
C ILE A 311 0.41 -5.35 -11.01
N PRO A 312 0.44 -5.54 -12.34
CA PRO A 312 0.12 -4.46 -13.26
C PRO A 312 -1.32 -4.00 -13.10
N GLU A 313 -1.59 -2.78 -13.55
CA GLU A 313 -2.93 -2.21 -13.58
C GLU A 313 -3.38 -1.94 -15.02
N PRO A 314 -4.69 -1.85 -15.27
CA PRO A 314 -5.21 -1.36 -16.56
C PRO A 314 -4.63 0.00 -16.90
N ALA A 315 -4.58 0.32 -18.20
CA ALA A 315 -4.07 1.60 -18.68
C ALA A 315 -4.78 2.78 -17.99
N GLY A 316 -4.01 3.65 -17.35
CA GLY A 316 -4.50 4.76 -16.54
C GLY A 316 -4.78 4.43 -15.07
N GLY A 317 -4.70 3.16 -14.65
CA GLY A 317 -4.87 2.74 -13.26
C GLY A 317 -6.12 1.88 -13.03
N ALA A 318 -6.17 1.20 -11.87
CA ALA A 318 -7.24 0.25 -11.53
C ALA A 318 -8.66 0.85 -11.50
N HIS A 319 -8.78 2.17 -11.38
CA HIS A 319 -10.07 2.88 -11.38
C HIS A 319 -10.70 3.00 -12.78
N THR A 320 -9.94 2.81 -13.84
CA THR A 320 -10.43 2.93 -15.22
C THR A 320 -11.18 1.68 -15.69
N ASP A 321 -10.78 0.50 -15.19
CA ASP A 321 -11.41 -0.78 -15.51
C ASP A 321 -11.28 -1.75 -14.32
N HIS A 322 -12.36 -1.85 -13.53
CA HIS A 322 -12.42 -2.72 -12.36
C HIS A 322 -12.36 -4.22 -12.71
N ALA A 323 -12.89 -4.60 -13.89
CA ALA A 323 -12.90 -6.00 -14.30
C ALA A 323 -11.49 -6.45 -14.69
N ALA A 324 -10.80 -5.69 -15.55
CA ALA A 324 -9.43 -5.96 -15.92
C ALA A 324 -8.48 -5.91 -14.70
N ALA A 325 -8.66 -4.96 -13.78
CA ALA A 325 -7.88 -4.89 -12.54
C ALA A 325 -8.09 -6.15 -11.66
N ALA A 326 -9.31 -6.67 -11.60
CA ALA A 326 -9.61 -7.89 -10.87
C ALA A 326 -9.02 -9.14 -11.54
N GLU A 327 -9.03 -9.25 -12.85
CA GLU A 327 -8.39 -10.35 -13.60
C GLU A 327 -6.87 -10.37 -13.40
N MET A 328 -6.22 -9.21 -13.43
CA MET A 328 -4.78 -9.11 -13.17
C MET A 328 -4.45 -9.51 -11.74
N LEU A 329 -5.24 -9.08 -10.77
CA LEU A 329 -5.10 -9.48 -9.36
C LEU A 329 -5.35 -10.98 -9.19
N ASP A 330 -6.41 -11.53 -9.77
CA ASP A 330 -6.74 -12.96 -9.70
C ASP A 330 -5.58 -13.83 -10.19
N THR A 331 -5.02 -13.51 -11.36
CA THR A 331 -3.87 -14.22 -11.94
C THR A 331 -2.67 -14.21 -10.99
N ALA A 332 -2.33 -13.05 -10.42
CA ALA A 332 -1.22 -12.94 -9.49
C ALA A 332 -1.47 -13.72 -8.19
N LEU A 333 -2.70 -13.67 -7.65
CA LEU A 333 -3.06 -14.44 -6.45
C LEU A 333 -2.95 -15.95 -6.68
N GLN A 334 -3.37 -16.45 -7.86
CA GLN A 334 -3.23 -17.86 -8.22
C GLN A 334 -1.75 -18.30 -8.24
N GLU A 335 -0.91 -17.53 -8.94
CA GLU A 335 0.53 -17.83 -9.08
C GLU A 335 1.22 -17.87 -7.71
N HIS A 336 1.05 -16.81 -6.92
CA HIS A 336 1.74 -16.68 -5.64
C HIS A 336 1.21 -17.65 -4.59
N LEU A 337 -0.11 -17.92 -4.55
CA LEU A 337 -0.66 -18.94 -3.67
C LEU A 337 -0.13 -20.33 -4.03
N ALA A 338 -0.13 -20.69 -5.32
CA ALA A 338 0.37 -21.99 -5.78
C ALA A 338 1.84 -22.20 -5.43
N ALA A 339 2.65 -21.14 -5.44
CA ALA A 339 4.07 -21.21 -5.06
C ALA A 339 4.24 -21.50 -3.57
N VAL A 340 3.54 -20.79 -2.68
CA VAL A 340 3.71 -20.94 -1.23
C VAL A 340 3.03 -22.19 -0.67
N LYS A 341 1.96 -22.67 -1.29
CA LYS A 341 1.28 -23.93 -0.90
C LYS A 341 2.13 -25.20 -1.07
N LYS A 342 3.14 -25.15 -1.93
CA LYS A 342 4.05 -26.30 -2.13
C LYS A 342 5.00 -26.51 -0.96
N LEU A 343 5.19 -25.49 -0.11
CA LEU A 343 6.13 -25.55 1.00
C LEU A 343 5.55 -26.32 2.19
N PRO A 344 6.34 -27.22 2.81
CA PRO A 344 6.01 -27.76 4.11
C PRO A 344 5.84 -26.62 5.15
N VAL A 345 4.96 -26.78 6.13
CA VAL A 345 4.65 -25.73 7.12
C VAL A 345 5.91 -25.20 7.82
N ALA A 346 6.85 -26.07 8.18
CA ALA A 346 8.09 -25.64 8.84
C ALA A 346 8.93 -24.71 7.93
N GLU A 347 9.02 -25.04 6.65
CA GLU A 347 9.75 -24.25 5.65
C GLU A 347 9.01 -22.93 5.34
N LEU A 348 7.67 -22.97 5.27
CA LEU A 348 6.83 -21.80 5.08
C LEU A 348 7.08 -20.76 6.19
N LEU A 349 7.06 -21.20 7.46
CA LEU A 349 7.30 -20.33 8.61
C LEU A 349 8.72 -19.79 8.67
N ASP A 350 9.72 -20.63 8.39
CA ASP A 350 11.14 -20.24 8.37
C ASP A 350 11.41 -19.22 7.25
N THR A 351 10.86 -19.46 6.06
CA THR A 351 10.98 -18.54 4.92
C THR A 351 10.31 -17.20 5.21
N ARG A 352 9.09 -17.19 5.78
CA ARG A 352 8.41 -15.98 6.23
C ARG A 352 9.25 -15.21 7.24
N TYR A 353 9.78 -15.89 8.27
CA TYR A 353 10.64 -15.29 9.28
C TYR A 353 11.90 -14.67 8.66
N LYS A 354 12.62 -15.43 7.81
CA LYS A 354 13.84 -14.96 7.15
C LYS A 354 13.60 -13.76 6.26
N LYS A 355 12.47 -13.71 5.53
CA LYS A 355 12.10 -12.55 4.72
C LYS A 355 12.08 -11.27 5.54
N PHE A 356 11.28 -11.22 6.59
CA PHE A 356 11.17 -10.02 7.43
C PHE A 356 12.45 -9.74 8.22
N ARG A 357 13.19 -10.76 8.65
CA ARG A 357 14.45 -10.61 9.37
C ARG A 357 15.55 -10.00 8.51
N ASN A 358 15.56 -10.28 7.21
CA ASN A 358 16.59 -9.87 6.28
C ASN A 358 16.18 -8.69 5.39
N MET A 359 15.06 -8.05 5.67
CA MET A 359 14.49 -6.97 4.83
C MET A 359 15.32 -5.68 4.81
N ALA A 360 16.27 -5.49 5.73
CA ALA A 360 17.16 -4.33 5.77
C ALA A 360 18.56 -4.68 5.24
N GLN A 361 19.08 -3.84 4.34
CA GLN A 361 20.49 -3.90 3.94
C GLN A 361 21.28 -2.89 4.77
N PHE A 362 22.31 -3.38 5.46
CA PHE A 362 23.20 -2.55 6.25
C PHE A 362 24.56 -2.44 5.55
N PHE A 363 25.02 -1.24 5.35
CA PHE A 363 26.42 -0.98 4.97
C PHE A 363 27.20 -0.71 6.25
N GLN A 364 28.17 -1.56 6.58
CA GLN A 364 29.18 -1.22 7.58
C GLN A 364 30.17 -0.27 6.92
N VAL A 365 30.20 0.97 7.38
CA VAL A 365 31.29 1.88 7.04
C VAL A 365 32.46 1.41 7.92
N GLU A 366 33.53 0.88 7.29
CA GLU A 366 34.77 0.62 7.99
C GLU A 366 35.31 1.96 8.52
N ALA A 367 35.58 2.05 9.84
CA ALA A 367 36.01 3.25 10.53
C ALA A 367 37.45 3.62 10.19
#